data_f861bccc8a460214666397a49120842d
#
_entry.id   f861bccc8a460214666397a49120842d
#
_cell.length_a   1.000
_cell.length_b   1.000
_cell.length_c   1.000
_cell.angle_alpha   90.00
_cell.angle_beta   90.00
_cell.angle_gamma   90.00
#
_symmetry.space_group_name_H-M   'P 1'
#
loop_
_entity.id
_entity.type
_entity.pdbx_description
1 polymer ?
#
loop_
_entity_poly.entity_id
_entity_poly.type
_entity_poly.pdbx_seq_one_letter_code
_entity_poly.pdbx_strand_id
1 'polypeptide(L)'
;IRARNMNKSWDFIGKLLLKGGELSEEFYFTEFDKSVEAFVDDLRQTRYGDTVKRGWELYTEKKNISGLEKLLDDFLMRYIRQSKLITMGVEPFIAYLFAKETEIRNVRIIMTGKINRLNDDLIRERLRLGYV
;
A
#
# COMPACT_ATOMS: atom_id res chain seq x y z
N ILE A 1 -9.86 0.07 -4.21
CA ILE A 1 -10.64 -0.74 -3.25
C ILE A 1 -11.31 0.16 -2.21
N ARG A 2 -10.58 0.93 -1.37
CA ARG A 2 -11.20 1.79 -0.33
C ARG A 2 -12.27 2.72 -0.89
N ALA A 3 -12.00 3.46 -1.96
CA ALA A 3 -12.94 4.39 -2.55
C ALA A 3 -14.19 3.69 -3.08
N ARG A 4 -14.06 2.48 -3.62
CA ARG A 4 -15.18 1.64 -4.05
C ARG A 4 -16.02 1.17 -2.85
N ASN A 5 -15.38 0.70 -1.79
CA ASN A 5 -16.07 0.32 -0.55
C ASN A 5 -16.84 1.50 0.09
N MET A 6 -16.43 2.73 -0.20
CA MET A 6 -17.11 3.96 0.22
C MET A 6 -18.13 4.46 -0.79
N ASN A 7 -18.43 3.70 -1.86
CA ASN A 7 -19.33 4.07 -2.95
C ASN A 7 -19.03 5.45 -3.57
N LYS A 8 -17.73 5.78 -3.72
CA LYS A 8 -17.30 7.04 -4.36
C LYS A 8 -17.41 6.92 -5.87
N SER A 9 -17.87 8.02 -6.51
CA SER A 9 -17.97 8.10 -7.96
C SER A 9 -16.60 8.14 -8.64
N TRP A 10 -16.58 7.86 -9.96
CA TRP A 10 -15.38 8.01 -10.77
C TRP A 10 -14.80 9.44 -10.72
N ASP A 11 -15.65 10.47 -10.76
CA ASP A 11 -15.19 11.86 -10.67
C ASP A 11 -14.39 12.16 -9.41
N PHE A 12 -14.73 11.51 -8.30
CA PHE A 12 -13.96 11.60 -7.06
C PHE A 12 -12.62 10.88 -7.17
N ILE A 13 -12.63 9.66 -7.73
CA ILE A 13 -11.43 8.83 -7.84
C ILE A 13 -10.44 9.43 -8.85
N GLY A 14 -10.93 9.90 -10.01
CA GLY A 14 -10.09 10.54 -11.04
C GLY A 14 -9.31 11.75 -10.51
N LYS A 15 -9.89 12.51 -9.58
CA LYS A 15 -9.19 13.63 -8.91
C LYS A 15 -8.09 13.20 -7.94
N LEU A 16 -8.12 11.95 -7.48
CA LEU A 16 -7.11 11.38 -6.59
C LEU A 16 -5.97 10.69 -7.34
N LEU A 17 -6.16 10.41 -8.64
CA LEU A 17 -5.13 9.74 -9.44
C LEU A 17 -3.97 10.71 -9.72
N LEU A 18 -2.77 10.25 -9.42
CA LEU A 18 -1.56 10.99 -9.75
C LEU A 18 -1.13 10.65 -11.18
N LYS A 19 -0.86 11.67 -11.98
CA LYS A 19 -0.35 11.51 -13.34
C LYS A 19 1.11 11.05 -13.32
N GLY A 20 1.52 10.30 -14.36
CA GLY A 20 2.91 9.85 -14.49
C GLY A 20 3.21 8.52 -13.80
N GLY A 21 2.20 7.81 -13.30
CA GLY A 21 2.33 6.44 -12.82
C GLY A 21 2.44 5.42 -13.98
N GLU A 22 2.80 4.19 -13.64
CA GLU A 22 2.92 3.08 -14.60
C GLU A 22 1.56 2.64 -15.18
N LEU A 23 0.51 2.76 -14.38
CA LEU A 23 -0.86 2.46 -14.79
C LEU A 23 -1.54 3.74 -15.27
N SER A 24 -2.11 3.70 -16.48
CA SER A 24 -2.80 4.84 -17.08
C SER A 24 -4.11 5.15 -16.37
N GLU A 25 -4.59 6.39 -16.52
CA GLU A 25 -5.92 6.78 -16.05
C GLU A 25 -7.01 5.97 -16.73
N GLU A 26 -6.82 5.65 -18.02
CA GLU A 26 -7.70 4.82 -18.82
C GLU A 26 -7.85 3.41 -18.28
N PHE A 27 -6.74 2.80 -17.79
CA PHE A 27 -6.77 1.52 -17.10
C PHE A 27 -7.70 1.58 -15.89
N TYR A 28 -7.52 2.57 -15.01
CA TYR A 28 -8.36 2.70 -13.82
C TYR A 28 -9.84 2.97 -14.15
N PHE A 29 -10.11 3.72 -15.21
CA PHE A 29 -11.46 3.97 -15.69
C PHE A 29 -12.14 2.69 -16.15
N THR A 30 -11.45 1.91 -16.98
CA THR A 30 -11.96 0.63 -17.51
C THR A 30 -12.22 -0.37 -16.37
N GLU A 31 -11.36 -0.36 -15.36
CA GLU A 31 -11.46 -1.28 -14.22
C GLU A 31 -12.46 -0.83 -13.15
N PHE A 32 -12.94 0.41 -13.24
CA PHE A 32 -13.77 0.98 -12.18
C PHE A 32 -15.08 0.22 -11.95
N ASP A 33 -15.74 -0.21 -13.04
CA ASP A 33 -17.02 -0.91 -12.99
C ASP A 33 -16.89 -2.43 -12.87
N LYS A 34 -15.68 -2.99 -13.03
CA LYS A 34 -15.42 -4.43 -12.89
C LYS A 34 -15.45 -4.86 -11.42
N SER A 35 -15.58 -6.16 -11.17
CA SER A 35 -15.43 -6.70 -9.81
C SER A 35 -14.01 -6.47 -9.28
N VAL A 36 -13.82 -6.53 -7.94
CA VAL A 36 -12.48 -6.36 -7.35
C VAL A 36 -11.58 -7.53 -7.72
N GLU A 37 -12.15 -8.73 -7.86
CA GLU A 37 -11.45 -9.94 -8.31
C GLU A 37 -10.89 -9.76 -9.72
N ALA A 38 -11.71 -9.28 -10.66
CA ALA A 38 -11.29 -9.00 -12.03
C ALA A 38 -10.16 -7.94 -12.06
N PHE A 39 -10.31 -6.86 -11.29
CA PHE A 39 -9.26 -5.85 -11.14
C PHE A 39 -7.94 -6.43 -10.61
N VAL A 40 -8.01 -7.33 -9.62
CA VAL A 40 -6.83 -8.03 -9.08
C VAL A 40 -6.18 -8.91 -10.15
N ASP A 41 -6.99 -9.61 -10.95
CA ASP A 41 -6.51 -10.46 -12.03
C ASP A 41 -5.84 -9.67 -13.15
N ASP A 42 -6.40 -8.54 -13.53
CA ASP A 42 -5.84 -7.66 -14.56
C ASP A 42 -4.51 -7.00 -14.10
N LEU A 43 -4.31 -6.83 -12.80
CA LEU A 43 -3.04 -6.37 -12.23
C LEU A 43 -1.93 -7.44 -12.22
N ARG A 44 -2.23 -8.72 -12.45
CA ARG A 44 -1.24 -9.82 -12.35
C ARG A 44 -0.03 -9.65 -13.25
N GLN A 45 -0.20 -9.04 -14.42
CA GLN A 45 0.88 -8.82 -15.38
C GLN A 45 1.72 -7.57 -15.08
N THR A 46 1.38 -6.82 -14.05
CA THR A 46 2.10 -5.64 -13.63
C THR A 46 3.08 -5.97 -12.49
N ARG A 47 3.99 -5.05 -12.19
CA ARG A 47 4.89 -5.17 -11.01
C ARG A 47 4.16 -5.31 -9.68
N TYR A 48 2.87 -4.96 -9.64
CA TYR A 48 2.03 -5.01 -8.43
C TYR A 48 1.35 -6.37 -8.25
N GLY A 49 1.33 -7.22 -9.29
CA GLY A 49 0.51 -8.43 -9.38
C GLY A 49 0.66 -9.36 -8.17
N ASP A 50 1.89 -9.77 -7.85
CA ASP A 50 2.13 -10.68 -6.71
C ASP A 50 1.70 -10.06 -5.38
N THR A 51 1.97 -8.77 -5.18
CA THR A 51 1.63 -8.06 -3.94
C THR A 51 0.12 -7.92 -3.78
N VAL A 52 -0.57 -7.56 -4.86
CA VAL A 52 -2.02 -7.37 -4.85
C VAL A 52 -2.74 -8.71 -4.71
N LYS A 53 -2.28 -9.76 -5.40
CA LYS A 53 -2.84 -11.11 -5.27
C LYS A 53 -2.76 -11.62 -3.84
N ARG A 54 -1.57 -11.60 -3.24
CA ARG A 54 -1.38 -12.01 -1.83
C ARG A 54 -2.21 -11.17 -0.87
N GLY A 55 -2.28 -9.86 -1.11
CA GLY A 55 -3.10 -8.97 -0.30
C GLY A 55 -4.59 -9.23 -0.43
N TRP A 56 -5.05 -9.61 -1.61
CA TRP A 56 -6.43 -9.98 -1.85
C TRP A 56 -6.78 -11.32 -1.19
N GLU A 57 -5.92 -12.32 -1.27
CA GLU A 57 -6.06 -13.59 -0.57
C GLU A 57 -6.23 -13.37 0.95
N LEU A 58 -5.33 -12.57 1.56
CA LEU A 58 -5.43 -12.21 2.98
C LEU A 58 -6.74 -11.46 3.32
N TYR A 59 -7.18 -10.58 2.41
CA TYR A 59 -8.43 -9.87 2.60
C TYR A 59 -9.65 -10.80 2.56
N THR A 60 -9.66 -11.77 1.64
CA THR A 60 -10.77 -12.73 1.52
C THR A 60 -10.83 -13.68 2.72
N GLU A 61 -9.67 -14.09 3.25
CA GLU A 61 -9.60 -14.96 4.43
C GLU A 61 -10.01 -14.23 5.72
N LYS A 62 -9.38 -13.08 5.99
CA LYS A 62 -9.51 -12.37 7.27
C LYS A 62 -10.61 -11.30 7.26
N LYS A 63 -11.23 -11.00 6.13
CA LYS A 63 -12.18 -9.88 5.91
C LYS A 63 -11.63 -8.53 6.43
N ASN A 64 -10.31 -8.38 6.44
CA ASN A 64 -9.61 -7.23 6.99
C ASN A 64 -8.61 -6.67 5.96
N ILE A 65 -8.82 -5.41 5.59
CA ILE A 65 -8.00 -4.70 4.60
C ILE A 65 -6.57 -4.41 5.08
N SER A 66 -6.31 -4.47 6.40
CA SER A 66 -5.01 -4.10 6.98
C SER A 66 -3.84 -4.92 6.45
N GLY A 67 -4.07 -6.22 6.14
CA GLY A 67 -3.05 -7.10 5.55
C GLY A 67 -2.65 -6.65 4.14
N LEU A 68 -3.65 -6.32 3.31
CA LEU A 68 -3.42 -5.77 1.97
C LEU A 68 -2.66 -4.43 2.05
N GLU A 69 -3.09 -3.55 2.95
CA GLU A 69 -2.44 -2.25 3.14
C GLU A 69 -0.99 -2.39 3.57
N LYS A 70 -0.70 -3.32 4.50
CA LYS A 70 0.67 -3.62 4.91
C LYS A 70 1.53 -4.07 3.73
N LEU A 71 1.03 -5.01 2.91
CA LEU A 71 1.79 -5.50 1.76
C LEU A 71 2.07 -4.40 0.73
N LEU A 72 1.13 -3.48 0.52
CA LEU A 72 1.32 -2.34 -0.37
C LEU A 72 2.31 -1.32 0.20
N ASP A 73 2.23 -1.02 1.50
CA ASP A 73 3.21 -0.15 2.19
C ASP A 73 4.61 -0.78 2.14
N ASP A 74 4.73 -2.08 2.36
CA ASP A 74 6.00 -2.82 2.32
C ASP A 74 6.56 -2.90 0.87
N PHE A 75 5.69 -3.00 -0.14
CA PHE A 75 6.07 -2.92 -1.54
C PHE A 75 6.65 -1.55 -1.88
N LEU A 76 5.97 -0.48 -1.48
CA LEU A 76 6.44 0.89 -1.67
C LEU A 76 7.78 1.11 -0.96
N MET A 77 7.94 0.62 0.26
CA MET A 77 9.20 0.75 1.00
C MET A 77 10.34 0.01 0.29
N ARG A 78 10.10 -1.18 -0.28
CA ARG A 78 11.12 -1.88 -1.08
C ARG A 78 11.55 -1.08 -2.31
N TYR A 79 10.60 -0.43 -2.97
CA TYR A 79 10.92 0.47 -4.09
C TYR A 79 11.75 1.69 -3.63
N ILE A 80 11.33 2.32 -2.54
CA ILE A 80 12.01 3.50 -1.98
C ILE A 80 13.44 3.16 -1.52
N ARG A 81 13.68 1.94 -1.02
CA ARG A 81 15.03 1.48 -0.64
C ARG A 81 16.03 1.50 -1.81
N GLN A 82 15.59 1.46 -3.05
CA GLN A 82 16.47 1.55 -4.21
C GLN A 82 17.17 2.91 -4.31
N SER A 83 16.59 3.96 -3.72
CA SER A 83 17.22 5.28 -3.65
C SER A 83 18.53 5.30 -2.86
N LYS A 84 18.83 4.28 -2.05
CA LYS A 84 20.14 4.12 -1.38
C LYS A 84 21.31 4.04 -2.37
N LEU A 85 21.05 3.66 -3.61
CA LEU A 85 22.04 3.57 -4.67
C LEU A 85 22.22 4.89 -5.43
N ILE A 86 21.40 5.89 -5.13
CA ILE A 86 21.44 7.21 -5.78
C ILE A 86 22.15 8.19 -4.86
N THR A 87 23.28 8.72 -5.33
CA THR A 87 24.15 9.59 -4.50
C THR A 87 23.71 11.05 -4.53
N MET A 88 23.07 11.50 -5.62
CA MET A 88 22.63 12.89 -5.80
C MET A 88 21.24 12.91 -6.44
N GLY A 89 20.41 13.87 -6.04
CA GLY A 89 19.03 14.03 -6.56
C GLY A 89 18.01 14.24 -5.44
N VAL A 90 16.76 14.32 -5.82
CA VAL A 90 15.64 14.46 -4.87
C VAL A 90 15.21 13.12 -4.28
N GLU A 91 15.57 12.01 -4.91
CA GLU A 91 15.15 10.66 -4.53
C GLU A 91 15.60 10.28 -3.10
N PRO A 92 16.89 10.47 -2.71
CA PRO A 92 17.33 10.19 -1.34
C PRO A 92 16.58 11.04 -0.30
N PHE A 93 16.28 12.29 -0.63
CA PHE A 93 15.53 13.18 0.28
C PHE A 93 14.10 12.70 0.47
N ILE A 94 13.40 12.39 -0.62
CA ILE A 94 12.04 11.83 -0.56
C ILE A 94 12.05 10.49 0.20
N ALA A 95 13.03 9.63 -0.07
CA ALA A 95 13.18 8.37 0.64
C ALA A 95 13.37 8.54 2.14
N TYR A 96 14.15 9.54 2.56
CA TYR A 96 14.30 9.89 3.97
C TYR A 96 12.97 10.30 4.62
N LEU A 97 12.18 11.12 3.95
CA LEU A 97 10.86 11.53 4.45
C LEU A 97 9.93 10.33 4.62
N PHE A 98 9.85 9.45 3.63
CA PHE A 98 9.07 8.21 3.71
C PHE A 98 9.57 7.28 4.82
N ALA A 99 10.89 7.18 5.00
CA ALA A 99 11.49 6.40 6.07
C ALA A 99 11.03 6.91 7.44
N LYS A 100 11.10 8.23 7.66
CA LYS A 100 10.67 8.87 8.90
C LYS A 100 9.18 8.72 9.15
N GLU A 101 8.36 8.89 8.14
CA GLU A 101 6.91 8.67 8.25
C GLU A 101 6.59 7.22 8.65
N THR A 102 7.29 6.25 8.06
CA THR A 102 7.12 4.83 8.39
C THR A 102 7.59 4.51 9.81
N GLU A 103 8.71 5.07 10.26
CA GLU A 103 9.18 4.94 11.64
C GLU A 103 8.13 5.47 12.63
N ILE A 104 7.61 6.68 12.40
CA ILE A 104 6.55 7.28 13.24
C ILE A 104 5.31 6.39 13.25
N ARG A 105 4.91 5.84 12.10
CA ARG A 105 3.77 4.91 11.99
C ARG A 105 4.02 3.65 12.82
N ASN A 106 5.19 3.05 12.73
CA ASN A 106 5.56 1.86 13.50
C ASN A 106 5.58 2.14 15.01
N VAL A 107 6.15 3.25 15.43
CA VAL A 107 6.13 3.67 16.85
C VAL A 107 4.67 3.82 17.33
N ARG A 108 3.82 4.46 16.55
CA ARG A 108 2.39 4.60 16.87
C ARG A 108 1.68 3.26 16.99
N ILE A 109 1.96 2.30 16.09
CA ILE A 109 1.41 0.95 16.14
C ILE A 109 1.82 0.26 17.45
N ILE A 110 3.11 0.33 17.81
CA ILE A 110 3.64 -0.28 19.03
C ILE A 110 3.01 0.36 20.26
N MET A 111 3.02 1.68 20.36
CA MET A 111 2.47 2.41 21.50
C MET A 111 0.96 2.11 21.68
N THR A 112 0.18 2.22 20.60
CA THR A 112 -1.25 1.92 20.64
C THR A 112 -1.51 0.47 21.01
N GLY A 113 -0.72 -0.46 20.45
CA GLY A 113 -0.83 -1.89 20.78
C GLY A 113 -0.55 -2.17 22.27
N LYS A 114 0.52 -1.57 22.81
CA LYS A 114 0.87 -1.74 24.24
C LYS A 114 -0.17 -1.10 25.16
N ILE A 115 -0.64 0.10 24.87
CA ILE A 115 -1.71 0.76 25.64
C ILE A 115 -2.97 -0.10 25.67
N ASN A 116 -3.35 -0.72 24.55
CA ASN A 116 -4.50 -1.59 24.44
C ASN A 116 -4.23 -3.05 24.89
N ARG A 117 -3.04 -3.33 25.43
CA ARG A 117 -2.62 -4.66 25.92
C ARG A 117 -2.75 -5.77 24.88
N LEU A 118 -2.49 -5.44 23.60
CA LEU A 118 -2.45 -6.42 22.54
C LEU A 118 -1.22 -7.33 22.71
N ASN A 119 -1.38 -8.60 22.29
CA ASN A 119 -0.25 -9.53 22.23
C ASN A 119 0.85 -8.99 21.28
N ASP A 120 2.10 -9.22 21.65
CA ASP A 120 3.28 -8.77 20.89
C ASP A 120 3.29 -9.31 19.46
N ASP A 121 2.82 -10.53 19.23
CA ASP A 121 2.72 -11.11 17.90
C ASP A 121 1.73 -10.35 17.01
N LEU A 122 0.58 -9.94 17.56
CA LEU A 122 -0.39 -9.10 16.86
C LEU A 122 0.17 -7.72 16.53
N ILE A 123 0.99 -7.15 17.42
CA ILE A 123 1.66 -5.87 17.16
C ILE A 123 2.67 -6.05 16.03
N ARG A 124 3.53 -7.09 16.10
CA ARG A 124 4.53 -7.42 15.08
C ARG A 124 3.91 -7.66 13.71
N GLU A 125 2.78 -8.37 13.64
CA GLU A 125 2.05 -8.61 12.38
C GLU A 125 1.65 -7.30 11.69
N ARG A 126 1.41 -6.23 12.46
CA ARG A 126 0.98 -4.92 11.93
C ARG A 126 2.12 -3.98 11.55
N LEU A 127 3.34 -4.24 12.00
CA LEU A 127 4.49 -3.37 11.69
C LEU A 127 4.79 -3.35 10.20
N ARG A 128 5.15 -2.18 9.72
CA ARG A 128 5.58 -1.92 8.33
C ARG A 128 7.07 -2.16 8.19
N LEU A 129 7.49 -2.54 6.99
CA LEU A 129 8.90 -2.68 6.66
C LEU A 129 9.63 -1.35 6.90
N GLY A 130 10.71 -1.37 7.70
CA GLY A 130 11.56 -0.21 7.91
C GLY A 130 12.41 0.12 6.67
N TYR A 131 13.07 1.27 6.68
CA TYR A 131 13.97 1.67 5.60
C TYR A 131 15.35 1.00 5.70
N VAL A 132 15.80 0.64 6.87
CA VAL A 132 17.10 0.01 7.17
C VAL A 132 16.99 -1.49 7.07
#